data_52817d794a2a5484cbe80ef77b0d5000
#
_entry.id   52817d794a2a5484cbe80ef77b0d5000
#
_cell.length_a   1.000
_cell.length_b   1.000
_cell.length_c   1.000
_cell.angle_alpha   90.00
_cell.angle_beta   90.00
_cell.angle_gamma   90.00
#
_symmetry.space_group_name_H-M   'P 1'
#
loop_
_entity.id
_entity.type
_entity.pdbx_description
1 polymer ?
#
loop_
_entity_poly.entity_id
_entity_poly.type
_entity_poly.pdbx_seq_one_letter_code
_entity_poly.pdbx_strand_id
1 'polypeptide(L)'
;MTRRYSALALLKEGLTGQKGWQPAWDDRPLRPRYDIVIIGGGGHGLATAYYLARTHGITNVAVIEKGWLGGGNTGRNTTVVRSNYFFPESVRLYDLSLKLYEKLSIELNYNIMLSQRGMVSIAHTPAEMEMSARVVNAMQINGTDAELLDADGVRKRLPIHHGGPDARYPALGGIWQGRAGTARHDAVAWGYARAASRLGVDIIQQCEVEDFIIEGGRCRGLCTSRGEVRADRVGMAVAGHSSALAAKAGFRLPVTSYALQACVSEPVKPILDTV
;
A
#
# COMPACT_ATOMS: atom_id res chain seq x y z
N MET A 1 2.47 -9.16 -25.57
CA MET A 1 3.56 -8.15 -25.43
C MET A 1 2.95 -6.84 -24.97
N THR A 2 3.30 -6.39 -23.77
CA THR A 2 2.86 -5.08 -23.27
C THR A 2 3.54 -3.98 -24.12
N ARG A 3 2.76 -3.17 -24.82
CA ARG A 3 3.29 -1.98 -25.51
C ARG A 3 3.91 -1.05 -24.46
N ARG A 4 5.21 -0.87 -24.52
CA ARG A 4 5.88 0.19 -23.76
C ARG A 4 5.48 1.54 -24.35
N TYR A 5 5.30 2.55 -23.50
CA TYR A 5 5.14 3.92 -23.98
C TYR A 5 6.41 4.32 -24.76
N SER A 6 6.19 4.87 -25.94
CA SER A 6 7.26 5.42 -26.76
C SER A 6 6.99 6.91 -27.02
N ALA A 7 8.02 7.66 -27.38
CA ALA A 7 7.86 9.07 -27.74
C ALA A 7 6.83 9.27 -28.89
N LEU A 8 6.84 8.36 -29.87
CA LEU A 8 5.88 8.37 -30.97
C LEU A 8 4.45 8.09 -30.49
N ALA A 9 4.26 7.19 -29.52
CA ALA A 9 2.95 6.94 -28.93
C ALA A 9 2.44 8.18 -28.19
N LEU A 10 3.29 8.84 -27.40
CA LEU A 10 2.94 10.07 -26.70
C LEU A 10 2.55 11.19 -27.66
N LEU A 11 3.32 11.39 -28.75
CA LEU A 11 3.02 12.38 -29.78
C LEU A 11 1.69 12.07 -30.46
N LYS A 12 1.47 10.83 -30.88
CA LYS A 12 0.21 10.40 -31.51
C LYS A 12 -0.99 10.65 -30.58
N GLU A 13 -0.91 10.20 -29.34
CA GLU A 13 -2.00 10.36 -28.38
C GLU A 13 -2.25 11.85 -28.05
N GLY A 14 -1.19 12.65 -27.94
CA GLY A 14 -1.31 14.11 -27.77
C GLY A 14 -2.02 14.78 -28.97
N LEU A 15 -1.66 14.42 -30.19
CA LEU A 15 -2.28 14.96 -31.41
C LEU A 15 -3.74 14.51 -31.58
N THR A 16 -4.10 13.31 -31.11
CA THR A 16 -5.48 12.80 -31.19
C THR A 16 -6.35 13.18 -29.99
N GLY A 17 -5.83 13.99 -29.08
CA GLY A 17 -6.54 14.37 -27.84
C GLY A 17 -6.85 13.17 -26.95
N GLN A 18 -5.99 12.14 -27.00
CA GLN A 18 -6.11 10.91 -26.22
C GLN A 18 -7.39 10.11 -26.49
N LYS A 19 -7.97 10.26 -27.68
CA LYS A 19 -9.18 9.52 -28.08
C LYS A 19 -8.82 8.05 -28.36
N GLY A 20 -9.67 7.15 -27.84
CA GLY A 20 -9.50 5.70 -28.05
C GLY A 20 -8.55 5.01 -27.05
N TRP A 21 -8.19 5.66 -25.97
CA TRP A 21 -7.50 4.99 -24.86
C TRP A 21 -8.37 3.88 -24.29
N GLN A 22 -7.78 2.72 -24.10
CA GLN A 22 -8.44 1.64 -23.40
C GLN A 22 -8.50 1.94 -21.91
N PRO A 23 -9.58 1.57 -21.22
CA PRO A 23 -9.66 1.64 -19.76
C PRO A 23 -8.43 0.99 -19.11
N ALA A 24 -8.01 1.50 -17.95
CA ALA A 24 -6.87 0.96 -17.22
C ALA A 24 -7.14 -0.46 -16.71
N TRP A 25 -8.39 -0.75 -16.38
CA TRP A 25 -8.96 -2.06 -16.07
C TRP A 25 -10.35 -2.17 -16.68
N ASP A 26 -10.79 -3.41 -16.94
CA ASP A 26 -12.11 -3.67 -17.52
C ASP A 26 -13.20 -3.54 -16.43
N ASP A 27 -14.29 -2.84 -16.73
CA ASP A 27 -15.51 -2.85 -15.93
C ASP A 27 -16.39 -4.02 -16.38
N ARG A 28 -16.21 -5.14 -15.71
CA ARG A 28 -16.94 -6.39 -16.02
C ARG A 28 -18.08 -6.57 -15.04
N PRO A 29 -19.20 -7.21 -15.48
CA PRO A 29 -20.26 -7.58 -14.57
C PRO A 29 -19.78 -8.63 -13.58
N LEU A 30 -20.37 -8.61 -12.37
CA LEU A 30 -20.12 -9.64 -11.36
C LEU A 30 -20.60 -10.99 -11.92
N ARG A 31 -19.70 -11.98 -11.99
CA ARG A 31 -20.04 -13.34 -12.40
C ARG A 31 -20.62 -14.13 -11.21
N PRO A 32 -21.46 -15.14 -11.48
CA PRO A 32 -22.09 -15.92 -10.39
C PRO A 32 -21.10 -16.77 -9.58
N ARG A 33 -19.90 -17.06 -10.12
CA ARG A 33 -18.89 -17.88 -9.43
C ARG A 33 -17.47 -17.51 -9.80
N TYR A 34 -16.58 -17.57 -8.78
CA TYR A 34 -15.14 -17.45 -8.89
C TYR A 34 -14.44 -18.54 -8.06
N ASP A 35 -13.17 -18.81 -8.36
CA ASP A 35 -12.33 -19.65 -7.51
C ASP A 35 -11.98 -18.87 -6.22
N ILE A 36 -11.64 -17.59 -6.37
CA ILE A 36 -11.30 -16.73 -5.25
C ILE A 36 -12.01 -15.38 -5.41
N VAL A 37 -12.59 -14.89 -4.32
CA VAL A 37 -13.07 -13.52 -4.20
C VAL A 37 -12.27 -12.80 -3.12
N ILE A 38 -11.76 -11.62 -3.46
CA ILE A 38 -11.04 -10.73 -2.53
C ILE A 38 -11.93 -9.52 -2.24
N ILE A 39 -12.23 -9.31 -0.97
CA ILE A 39 -13.01 -8.16 -0.50
C ILE A 39 -12.04 -7.02 -0.19
N GLY A 40 -12.21 -5.90 -0.88
CA GLY A 40 -11.42 -4.69 -0.71
C GLY A 40 -10.45 -4.42 -1.87
N GLY A 41 -10.72 -3.34 -2.60
CA GLY A 41 -9.93 -2.83 -3.73
C GLY A 41 -8.80 -1.88 -3.33
N GLY A 42 -8.23 -2.05 -2.15
CA GLY A 42 -7.02 -1.35 -1.70
C GLY A 42 -5.74 -2.00 -2.19
N GLY A 43 -4.59 -1.43 -1.85
CA GLY A 43 -3.28 -1.93 -2.27
C GLY A 43 -3.06 -3.40 -1.96
N HIS A 44 -3.44 -3.88 -0.77
CA HIS A 44 -3.28 -5.29 -0.39
C HIS A 44 -4.19 -6.23 -1.19
N GLY A 45 -5.47 -5.89 -1.36
CA GLY A 45 -6.39 -6.75 -2.12
C GLY A 45 -5.99 -6.85 -3.59
N LEU A 46 -5.65 -5.72 -4.21
CA LEU A 46 -5.21 -5.67 -5.60
C LEU A 46 -3.86 -6.38 -5.82
N ALA A 47 -2.90 -6.21 -4.89
CA ALA A 47 -1.63 -6.94 -4.94
C ALA A 47 -1.84 -8.44 -4.79
N THR A 48 -2.70 -8.88 -3.85
CA THR A 48 -3.03 -10.29 -3.67
C THR A 48 -3.61 -10.88 -4.95
N ALA A 49 -4.59 -10.22 -5.57
CA ALA A 49 -5.18 -10.65 -6.83
C ALA A 49 -4.14 -10.74 -7.96
N TYR A 50 -3.29 -9.72 -8.06
CA TYR A 50 -2.21 -9.70 -9.05
C TYR A 50 -1.25 -10.86 -8.89
N TYR A 51 -0.75 -11.12 -7.66
CA TYR A 51 0.20 -12.19 -7.43
C TYR A 51 -0.43 -13.59 -7.52
N LEU A 52 -1.69 -13.76 -7.17
CA LEU A 52 -2.44 -15.00 -7.45
C LEU A 52 -2.45 -15.32 -8.94
N ALA A 53 -2.76 -14.33 -9.77
CA ALA A 53 -2.78 -14.51 -11.22
C ALA A 53 -1.37 -14.67 -11.81
N ARG A 54 -0.43 -13.79 -11.41
CA ARG A 54 0.91 -13.78 -12.02
C ARG A 54 1.80 -14.93 -11.58
N THR A 55 1.79 -15.26 -10.28
CA THR A 55 2.73 -16.23 -9.72
C THR A 55 2.15 -17.64 -9.68
N HIS A 56 0.85 -17.74 -9.45
CA HIS A 56 0.17 -19.03 -9.26
C HIS A 56 -0.75 -19.42 -10.42
N GLY A 57 -0.91 -18.57 -11.43
CA GLY A 57 -1.79 -18.83 -12.58
C GLY A 57 -3.29 -18.86 -12.24
N ILE A 58 -3.67 -18.40 -11.04
CA ILE A 58 -5.07 -18.37 -10.59
C ILE A 58 -5.70 -17.08 -11.10
N THR A 59 -6.46 -17.15 -12.19
CA THR A 59 -7.01 -15.98 -12.89
C THR A 59 -8.51 -15.82 -12.71
N ASN A 60 -9.24 -16.90 -12.29
CA ASN A 60 -10.67 -16.83 -11.99
C ASN A 60 -10.88 -16.17 -10.61
N VAL A 61 -10.48 -14.91 -10.50
CA VAL A 61 -10.47 -14.11 -9.28
C VAL A 61 -11.31 -12.86 -9.48
N ALA A 62 -12.07 -12.45 -8.46
CA ALA A 62 -12.67 -11.12 -8.39
C ALA A 62 -12.10 -10.33 -7.21
N VAL A 63 -11.90 -9.03 -7.44
CA VAL A 63 -11.72 -8.04 -6.38
C VAL A 63 -13.02 -7.23 -6.29
N ILE A 64 -13.67 -7.27 -5.14
CA ILE A 64 -14.93 -6.56 -4.89
C ILE A 64 -14.65 -5.37 -3.97
N GLU A 65 -14.98 -4.16 -4.44
CA GLU A 65 -14.78 -2.91 -3.71
C GLU A 65 -16.11 -2.15 -3.59
N LYS A 66 -16.46 -1.76 -2.36
CA LYS A 66 -17.71 -1.06 -2.09
C LYS A 66 -17.78 0.35 -2.69
N GLY A 67 -16.63 1.00 -2.80
CA GLY A 67 -16.50 2.32 -3.40
C GLY A 67 -15.68 2.27 -4.68
N TRP A 68 -14.62 3.03 -4.71
CA TRP A 68 -13.65 3.06 -5.81
C TRP A 68 -12.29 2.53 -5.34
N LEU A 69 -11.49 2.07 -6.28
CA LEU A 69 -10.16 1.51 -5.99
C LEU A 69 -9.28 2.49 -5.23
N GLY A 70 -8.71 2.00 -4.14
CA GLY A 70 -7.86 2.80 -3.27
C GLY A 70 -8.59 3.81 -2.39
N GLY A 71 -9.91 3.91 -2.44
CA GLY A 71 -10.71 4.90 -1.68
C GLY A 71 -10.70 4.76 -0.16
N GLY A 72 -10.23 3.61 0.36
CA GLY A 72 -10.02 3.37 1.78
C GLY A 72 -8.67 3.89 2.30
N ASN A 73 -8.03 3.13 3.20
CA ASN A 73 -6.74 3.50 3.80
C ASN A 73 -5.63 3.71 2.77
N THR A 74 -5.70 3.06 1.61
CA THR A 74 -4.72 3.23 0.53
C THR A 74 -4.69 4.68 0.03
N GLY A 75 -5.83 5.32 -0.17
CA GLY A 75 -5.89 6.72 -0.60
C GLY A 75 -5.83 7.75 0.53
N ARG A 76 -5.67 7.31 1.79
CA ARG A 76 -5.70 8.16 2.98
C ARG A 76 -4.48 7.97 3.86
N ASN A 77 -3.33 7.71 3.26
CA ASN A 77 -2.07 7.50 3.98
C ASN A 77 -1.05 8.60 3.65
N THR A 78 0.05 8.61 4.37
CA THR A 78 1.13 9.57 4.22
C THR A 78 2.14 9.21 3.12
N THR A 79 1.86 8.19 2.32
CA THR A 79 2.69 7.73 1.19
C THR A 79 4.07 7.19 1.54
N VAL A 80 4.44 7.14 2.82
CA VAL A 80 5.77 6.72 3.26
C VAL A 80 5.97 5.22 3.08
N VAL A 81 7.07 4.85 2.44
CA VAL A 81 7.56 3.48 2.27
C VAL A 81 8.84 3.32 3.07
N ARG A 82 8.84 2.40 4.03
CA ARG A 82 9.96 2.22 4.97
C ARG A 82 10.00 0.81 5.54
N SER A 83 11.12 0.40 6.12
CA SER A 83 11.28 -0.90 6.82
C SER A 83 11.94 -0.76 8.21
N ASN A 84 11.88 0.43 8.81
CA ASN A 84 12.46 0.73 10.12
C ASN A 84 11.56 0.25 11.27
N TYR A 85 11.50 -1.06 11.48
CA TYR A 85 10.72 -1.71 12.52
C TYR A 85 11.63 -2.42 13.53
N PHE A 86 11.14 -2.59 14.76
CA PHE A 86 11.91 -3.17 15.85
C PHE A 86 11.87 -4.70 15.89
N PHE A 87 10.69 -5.31 15.70
CA PHE A 87 10.51 -6.75 15.80
C PHE A 87 11.01 -7.47 14.55
N PRO A 88 11.80 -8.55 14.68
CA PRO A 88 12.39 -9.27 13.54
C PRO A 88 11.39 -9.70 12.47
N GLU A 89 10.19 -10.14 12.88
CA GLU A 89 9.13 -10.55 11.98
C GLU A 89 8.65 -9.38 11.14
N SER A 90 8.46 -8.22 11.77
CA SER A 90 8.08 -6.99 11.09
C SER A 90 9.18 -6.50 10.17
N VAL A 91 10.44 -6.49 10.64
CA VAL A 91 11.60 -6.07 9.81
C VAL A 91 11.65 -6.89 8.52
N ARG A 92 11.55 -8.22 8.61
CA ARG A 92 11.60 -9.12 7.43
C ARG A 92 10.45 -8.86 6.47
N LEU A 93 9.22 -8.70 6.99
CA LEU A 93 8.04 -8.42 6.19
C LEU A 93 8.17 -7.10 5.43
N TYR A 94 8.56 -6.05 6.14
CA TYR A 94 8.64 -4.71 5.55
C TYR A 94 9.88 -4.53 4.64
N ASP A 95 11.00 -5.21 4.91
CA ASP A 95 12.14 -5.22 4.00
C ASP A 95 11.81 -5.97 2.70
N LEU A 96 11.09 -7.11 2.79
CA LEU A 96 10.57 -7.77 1.59
C LEU A 96 9.62 -6.85 0.81
N SER A 97 8.72 -6.16 1.50
CA SER A 97 7.81 -5.21 0.90
C SER A 97 8.56 -4.07 0.19
N LEU A 98 9.59 -3.51 0.84
CA LEU A 98 10.43 -2.45 0.25
C LEU A 98 11.13 -2.94 -1.03
N LYS A 99 11.68 -4.15 -1.02
CA LYS A 99 12.29 -4.79 -2.20
C LYS A 99 11.29 -5.01 -3.35
N LEU A 100 10.03 -5.29 -3.03
CA LEU A 100 8.97 -5.37 -4.04
C LEU A 100 8.68 -3.99 -4.62
N TYR A 101 8.54 -2.95 -3.78
CA TYR A 101 8.34 -1.57 -4.25
C TYR A 101 9.44 -1.09 -5.19
N GLU A 102 10.70 -1.41 -4.92
CA GLU A 102 11.86 -1.03 -5.76
C GLU A 102 11.76 -1.56 -7.19
N LYS A 103 11.11 -2.70 -7.39
CA LYS A 103 10.93 -3.35 -8.70
C LYS A 103 9.56 -3.08 -9.31
N LEU A 104 8.61 -2.58 -8.55
CA LEU A 104 7.20 -2.58 -8.89
C LEU A 104 6.87 -1.77 -10.15
N SER A 105 7.51 -0.61 -10.35
CA SER A 105 7.29 0.20 -11.56
C SER A 105 7.64 -0.56 -12.84
N ILE A 106 8.71 -1.36 -12.80
CA ILE A 106 9.15 -2.18 -13.95
C ILE A 106 8.23 -3.38 -14.11
N GLU A 107 7.91 -4.05 -13.01
CA GLU A 107 7.08 -5.25 -13.01
C GLU A 107 5.67 -4.97 -13.54
N LEU A 108 5.05 -3.90 -13.08
CA LEU A 108 3.72 -3.48 -13.51
C LEU A 108 3.73 -2.74 -14.86
N ASN A 109 4.90 -2.35 -15.36
CA ASN A 109 5.03 -1.37 -16.45
C ASN A 109 4.15 -0.13 -16.20
N TYR A 110 4.24 0.39 -14.95
CA TYR A 110 3.45 1.50 -14.45
C TYR A 110 4.25 2.27 -13.41
N ASN A 111 4.48 3.56 -13.64
CA ASN A 111 5.28 4.36 -12.72
C ASN A 111 4.52 4.64 -11.42
N ILE A 112 4.94 4.01 -10.33
CA ILE A 112 4.39 4.23 -8.98
C ILE A 112 5.00 5.46 -8.28
N MET A 113 5.90 6.17 -8.95
CA MET A 113 6.59 7.35 -8.45
C MET A 113 7.32 7.09 -7.12
N LEU A 114 7.99 5.93 -7.00
CA LEU A 114 8.84 5.64 -5.85
C LEU A 114 10.01 6.61 -5.82
N SER A 115 10.17 7.32 -4.72
CA SER A 115 11.25 8.28 -4.48
C SER A 115 11.93 7.94 -3.16
N GLN A 116 13.07 7.26 -3.23
CA GLN A 116 13.87 6.86 -2.07
C GLN A 116 14.86 7.97 -1.73
N ARG A 117 14.45 8.84 -0.84
CA ARG A 117 15.24 9.99 -0.36
C ARG A 117 15.60 9.88 1.11
N GLY A 118 15.34 8.73 1.69
CA GLY A 118 15.53 8.45 3.09
C GLY A 118 14.40 8.99 3.97
N MET A 119 14.45 8.56 5.23
CA MET A 119 13.53 9.00 6.29
C MET A 119 14.32 9.22 7.57
N VAL A 120 14.00 10.29 8.29
CA VAL A 120 14.54 10.58 9.63
C VAL A 120 13.41 10.41 10.66
N SER A 121 13.65 9.59 11.67
CA SER A 121 12.82 9.56 12.89
C SER A 121 13.60 10.29 13.99
N ILE A 122 13.09 11.44 14.44
CA ILE A 122 13.77 12.29 15.42
C ILE A 122 13.51 11.78 16.83
N ALA A 123 14.54 11.82 17.68
CA ALA A 123 14.45 11.57 19.10
C ALA A 123 14.66 12.89 19.87
N HIS A 124 13.72 13.20 20.77
CA HIS A 124 13.70 14.43 21.55
C HIS A 124 14.10 14.22 23.02
N THR A 125 14.11 12.97 23.47
CA THR A 125 14.44 12.61 24.87
C THR A 125 15.54 11.56 24.92
N PRO A 126 16.29 11.44 26.04
CA PRO A 126 17.27 10.38 26.25
C PRO A 126 16.66 8.98 26.08
N ALA A 127 15.43 8.75 26.59
CA ALA A 127 14.74 7.47 26.45
C ALA A 127 14.46 7.13 24.98
N GLU A 128 14.08 8.11 24.16
CA GLU A 128 13.89 7.92 22.71
C GLU A 128 15.21 7.63 22.00
N MET A 129 16.34 8.24 22.45
CA MET A 129 17.66 7.92 21.92
C MET A 129 18.09 6.49 22.24
N GLU A 130 17.86 6.01 23.47
CA GLU A 130 18.10 4.61 23.84
C GLU A 130 17.25 3.66 23.00
N MET A 131 15.96 3.99 22.80
CA MET A 131 15.09 3.20 21.95
C MET A 131 15.58 3.23 20.49
N SER A 132 15.98 4.37 19.97
CA SER A 132 16.53 4.50 18.63
C SER A 132 17.78 3.63 18.43
N ALA A 133 18.69 3.61 19.39
CA ALA A 133 19.86 2.73 19.34
C ALA A 133 19.47 1.24 19.30
N ARG A 134 18.49 0.82 20.10
CA ARG A 134 17.98 -0.57 20.09
C ARG A 134 17.33 -0.91 18.76
N VAL A 135 16.53 0.00 18.20
CA VAL A 135 15.87 -0.18 16.89
C VAL A 135 16.90 -0.30 15.78
N VAL A 136 17.88 0.60 15.73
CA VAL A 136 18.97 0.55 14.74
C VAL A 136 19.73 -0.77 14.83
N ASN A 137 20.10 -1.20 16.04
CA ASN A 137 20.77 -2.48 16.24
C ASN A 137 19.92 -3.68 15.75
N ALA A 138 18.62 -3.68 16.08
CA ALA A 138 17.70 -4.72 15.61
C ALA A 138 17.56 -4.72 14.08
N MET A 139 17.49 -3.55 13.45
CA MET A 139 17.45 -3.42 11.99
C MET A 139 18.72 -3.96 11.33
N GLN A 140 19.90 -3.54 11.83
CA GLN A 140 21.19 -3.98 11.29
C GLN A 140 21.41 -5.50 11.42
N ILE A 141 21.07 -6.09 12.56
CA ILE A 141 21.12 -7.56 12.75
C ILE A 141 20.21 -8.29 11.75
N ASN A 142 19.09 -7.71 11.38
CA ASN A 142 18.17 -8.27 10.39
C ASN A 142 18.48 -7.85 8.92
N GLY A 143 19.63 -7.19 8.67
CA GLY A 143 20.09 -6.83 7.33
C GLY A 143 19.41 -5.64 6.70
N THR A 144 18.70 -4.83 7.49
CA THR A 144 18.07 -3.59 7.02
C THR A 144 19.03 -2.41 7.22
N ASP A 145 19.07 -1.51 6.25
CA ASP A 145 19.83 -0.27 6.34
C ASP A 145 19.28 0.63 7.45
N ALA A 146 20.14 0.98 8.39
CA ALA A 146 19.81 1.90 9.46
C ALA A 146 21.08 2.55 10.01
N GLU A 147 20.98 3.82 10.37
CA GLU A 147 22.04 4.62 10.97
C GLU A 147 21.47 5.35 12.18
N LEU A 148 22.20 5.31 13.31
CA LEU A 148 21.89 6.13 14.46
C LEU A 148 22.51 7.51 14.23
N LEU A 149 21.71 8.55 14.30
CA LEU A 149 22.12 9.94 14.15
C LEU A 149 22.27 10.61 15.52
N ASP A 150 23.29 11.43 15.65
CA ASP A 150 23.36 12.49 16.67
C ASP A 150 22.56 13.73 16.23
N ALA A 151 22.55 14.76 17.08
CA ALA A 151 21.86 16.02 16.78
C ALA A 151 22.39 16.72 15.52
N ASP A 152 23.71 16.65 15.25
CA ASP A 152 24.30 17.21 14.05
C ASP A 152 23.88 16.44 12.79
N GLY A 153 23.82 15.13 12.87
CA GLY A 153 23.33 14.27 11.81
C GLY A 153 21.88 14.58 11.43
N VAL A 154 21.02 14.84 12.41
CA VAL A 154 19.64 15.27 12.17
C VAL A 154 19.62 16.64 11.50
N ARG A 155 20.36 17.65 12.01
CA ARG A 155 20.39 18.99 11.42
C ARG A 155 20.88 19.00 9.96
N LYS A 156 21.85 18.18 9.64
CA LYS A 156 22.34 18.05 8.25
C LYS A 156 21.29 17.52 7.28
N ARG A 157 20.45 16.60 7.73
CA ARG A 157 19.40 15.98 6.89
C ARG A 157 18.10 16.79 6.87
N LEU A 158 17.83 17.53 7.94
CA LEU A 158 16.63 18.35 8.10
C LEU A 158 17.01 19.81 8.42
N PRO A 159 17.57 20.55 7.47
CA PRO A 159 18.10 21.90 7.70
C PRO A 159 17.04 22.92 8.10
N ILE A 160 15.77 22.67 7.80
CA ILE A 160 14.65 23.54 8.19
C ILE A 160 14.09 23.21 9.58
N HIS A 161 14.51 22.10 10.20
CA HIS A 161 14.00 21.69 11.51
C HIS A 161 14.66 22.52 12.62
N HIS A 162 13.84 23.29 13.32
CA HIS A 162 14.30 24.05 14.49
C HIS A 162 14.38 23.13 15.72
N GLY A 163 15.42 22.32 15.79
CA GLY A 163 15.68 21.35 16.85
C GLY A 163 16.92 21.66 17.70
N GLY A 164 17.29 22.94 17.80
CA GLY A 164 18.42 23.37 18.63
C GLY A 164 18.18 23.23 20.14
N PRO A 165 19.19 23.45 20.98
CA PRO A 165 19.09 23.30 22.44
C PRO A 165 17.95 24.12 23.08
N ASP A 166 17.68 25.29 22.49
CA ASP A 166 16.67 26.24 23.00
C ASP A 166 15.24 25.94 22.44
N ALA A 167 15.12 24.94 21.57
CA ALA A 167 13.82 24.56 21.04
C ALA A 167 12.94 23.90 22.12
N ARG A 168 11.64 24.08 22.04
CA ARG A 168 10.69 23.39 22.92
C ARG A 168 10.86 21.86 22.87
N TYR A 169 11.21 21.33 21.74
CA TYR A 169 11.51 19.91 21.48
C TYR A 169 12.86 19.80 20.79
N PRO A 170 13.98 19.85 21.54
CA PRO A 170 15.31 19.76 20.96
C PRO A 170 15.52 18.39 20.31
N ALA A 171 16.16 18.34 19.15
CA ALA A 171 16.54 17.08 18.53
C ALA A 171 17.86 16.60 19.16
N LEU A 172 17.80 15.49 19.91
CA LEU A 172 18.99 14.85 20.48
C LEU A 172 19.70 13.94 19.49
N GLY A 173 18.97 13.44 18.49
CA GLY A 173 19.43 12.54 17.46
C GLY A 173 18.25 11.84 16.81
N GLY A 174 18.46 10.62 16.30
CA GLY A 174 17.39 9.87 15.68
C GLY A 174 17.85 8.68 14.86
N ILE A 175 16.95 8.16 14.04
CA ILE A 175 17.21 7.05 13.12
C ILE A 175 17.14 7.57 11.69
N TRP A 176 18.10 7.20 10.89
CA TRP A 176 18.11 7.38 9.45
C TRP A 176 17.94 6.04 8.75
N GLN A 177 17.03 5.98 7.77
CA GLN A 177 16.92 4.87 6.84
C GLN A 177 17.01 5.38 5.41
N GLY A 178 18.13 5.10 4.73
CA GLY A 178 18.43 5.64 3.40
C GLY A 178 17.54 5.13 2.30
N ARG A 179 17.11 3.86 2.37
CA ARG A 179 16.20 3.24 1.38
C ARG A 179 14.72 3.59 1.58
N ALA A 180 14.37 4.24 2.68
CA ALA A 180 13.01 4.75 2.86
C ALA A 180 12.70 5.89 1.89
N GLY A 181 11.45 6.20 1.72
CA GLY A 181 10.99 7.28 0.84
C GLY A 181 9.49 7.31 0.70
N THR A 182 9.00 7.79 -0.43
CA THR A 182 7.56 7.88 -0.73
C THR A 182 7.22 7.18 -2.03
N ALA A 183 5.96 6.71 -2.14
CA ALA A 183 5.38 6.23 -3.38
C ALA A 183 3.94 6.77 -3.52
N ARG A 184 3.50 7.05 -4.74
CA ARG A 184 2.11 7.47 -4.98
C ARG A 184 1.18 6.29 -4.74
N HIS A 185 0.41 6.37 -3.67
CA HIS A 185 -0.48 5.29 -3.24
C HIS A 185 -1.59 4.97 -4.26
N ASP A 186 -2.12 5.99 -4.94
CA ASP A 186 -3.07 5.83 -6.05
C ASP A 186 -2.43 5.12 -7.24
N ALA A 187 -1.21 5.53 -7.64
CA ALA A 187 -0.47 4.89 -8.72
C ALA A 187 -0.14 3.41 -8.40
N VAL A 188 0.16 3.08 -7.15
CA VAL A 188 0.36 1.69 -6.71
C VAL A 188 -0.94 0.88 -6.89
N ALA A 189 -2.07 1.39 -6.39
CA ALA A 189 -3.37 0.70 -6.51
C ALA A 189 -3.77 0.53 -7.98
N TRP A 190 -3.70 1.58 -8.77
CA TRP A 190 -4.05 1.55 -10.20
C TRP A 190 -3.10 0.68 -11.03
N GLY A 191 -1.82 0.69 -10.70
CA GLY A 191 -0.83 -0.18 -11.33
C GLY A 191 -1.16 -1.65 -11.12
N TYR A 192 -1.46 -2.05 -9.89
CA TYR A 192 -1.90 -3.42 -9.57
C TYR A 192 -3.24 -3.77 -10.24
N ALA A 193 -4.23 -2.88 -10.16
CA ALA A 193 -5.54 -3.09 -10.79
C ALA A 193 -5.41 -3.35 -12.29
N ARG A 194 -4.67 -2.48 -12.98
CA ARG A 194 -4.40 -2.61 -14.42
C ARG A 194 -3.69 -3.91 -14.76
N ALA A 195 -2.69 -4.29 -13.98
CA ALA A 195 -1.93 -5.51 -14.22
C ALA A 195 -2.76 -6.77 -13.93
N ALA A 196 -3.53 -6.78 -12.84
CA ALA A 196 -4.42 -7.88 -12.48
C ALA A 196 -5.53 -8.09 -13.52
N SER A 197 -6.19 -7.00 -13.94
CA SER A 197 -7.23 -7.05 -14.98
C SER A 197 -6.70 -7.63 -16.31
N ARG A 198 -5.49 -7.26 -16.71
CA ARG A 198 -4.84 -7.81 -17.90
C ARG A 198 -4.51 -9.29 -17.81
N LEU A 199 -4.40 -9.83 -16.60
CA LEU A 199 -4.22 -11.25 -16.33
C LEU A 199 -5.55 -12.00 -16.20
N GLY A 200 -6.69 -11.32 -16.35
CA GLY A 200 -8.01 -11.93 -16.34
C GLY A 200 -8.76 -11.80 -15.02
N VAL A 201 -8.21 -11.09 -14.02
CA VAL A 201 -8.91 -10.80 -12.77
C VAL A 201 -10.03 -9.78 -13.03
N ASP A 202 -11.22 -10.04 -12.49
CA ASP A 202 -12.32 -9.09 -12.53
C ASP A 202 -12.22 -8.09 -11.38
N ILE A 203 -12.38 -6.81 -11.71
CA ILE A 203 -12.37 -5.71 -10.74
C ILE A 203 -13.74 -5.09 -10.69
N ILE A 204 -14.43 -5.28 -9.58
CA ILE A 204 -15.81 -4.88 -9.38
C ILE A 204 -15.86 -3.75 -8.36
N GLN A 205 -16.08 -2.54 -8.83
CA GLN A 205 -16.26 -1.36 -7.98
C GLN A 205 -17.73 -1.10 -7.69
N GLN A 206 -18.04 -0.24 -6.72
CA GLN A 206 -19.41 0.12 -6.31
C GLN A 206 -20.24 -1.13 -6.00
N CYS A 207 -19.63 -2.12 -5.35
CA CYS A 207 -20.24 -3.38 -4.96
C CYS A 207 -19.88 -3.69 -3.50
N GLU A 208 -20.82 -3.49 -2.62
CA GLU A 208 -20.63 -3.73 -1.19
C GLU A 208 -20.89 -5.19 -0.85
N VAL A 209 -20.01 -5.78 -0.06
CA VAL A 209 -20.24 -7.11 0.54
C VAL A 209 -21.06 -6.91 1.80
N GLU A 210 -22.27 -7.44 1.78
CA GLU A 210 -23.27 -7.30 2.85
C GLU A 210 -23.21 -8.44 3.84
N ASP A 211 -22.97 -9.68 3.35
CA ASP A 211 -22.91 -10.87 4.19
C ASP A 211 -22.10 -12.01 3.53
N PHE A 212 -21.91 -13.10 4.28
CA PHE A 212 -21.26 -14.33 3.85
C PHE A 212 -22.27 -15.45 3.66
N ILE A 213 -22.10 -16.25 2.61
CA ILE A 213 -22.83 -17.48 2.40
C ILE A 213 -22.07 -18.60 3.11
N ILE A 214 -22.57 -19.02 4.27
CA ILE A 214 -21.95 -20.08 5.08
C ILE A 214 -22.79 -21.36 4.96
N GLU A 215 -22.16 -22.43 4.49
CA GLU A 215 -22.79 -23.76 4.33
C GLU A 215 -21.87 -24.82 4.95
N GLY A 216 -22.40 -25.61 5.89
CA GLY A 216 -21.62 -26.67 6.56
C GLY A 216 -20.38 -26.14 7.28
N GLY A 217 -20.46 -24.92 7.87
CA GLY A 217 -19.33 -24.27 8.56
C GLY A 217 -18.23 -23.73 7.64
N ARG A 218 -18.48 -23.64 6.33
CA ARG A 218 -17.53 -23.14 5.35
C ARG A 218 -18.12 -21.95 4.59
N CYS A 219 -17.31 -20.94 4.34
CA CYS A 219 -17.68 -19.86 3.44
C CYS A 219 -17.73 -20.39 1.99
N ARG A 220 -18.88 -20.23 1.34
CA ARG A 220 -19.16 -20.66 -0.02
C ARG A 220 -19.43 -19.51 -0.98
N GLY A 221 -19.38 -18.28 -0.47
CA GLY A 221 -19.63 -17.11 -1.28
C GLY A 221 -20.02 -15.91 -0.43
N LEU A 222 -20.56 -14.92 -1.10
CA LEU A 222 -20.89 -13.60 -0.54
C LEU A 222 -22.26 -13.15 -1.05
N CYS A 223 -23.01 -12.46 -0.18
CA CYS A 223 -24.11 -11.61 -0.56
C CYS A 223 -23.59 -10.19 -0.78
N THR A 224 -23.89 -9.60 -1.92
CA THR A 224 -23.42 -8.27 -2.28
C THR A 224 -24.57 -7.37 -2.72
N SER A 225 -24.35 -6.06 -2.75
CA SER A 225 -25.32 -5.09 -3.29
C SER A 225 -25.64 -5.29 -4.78
N ARG A 226 -24.91 -6.17 -5.47
CA ARG A 226 -25.16 -6.53 -6.87
C ARG A 226 -25.61 -8.00 -7.05
N GLY A 227 -26.00 -8.67 -5.97
CA GLY A 227 -26.44 -10.05 -5.96
C GLY A 227 -25.43 -11.01 -5.31
N GLU A 228 -25.77 -12.28 -5.33
CA GLU A 228 -24.94 -13.32 -4.76
C GLU A 228 -23.80 -13.74 -5.69
N VAL A 229 -22.66 -14.07 -5.09
CA VAL A 229 -21.50 -14.62 -5.79
C VAL A 229 -20.97 -15.83 -5.01
N ARG A 230 -20.81 -16.95 -5.69
CA ARG A 230 -20.19 -18.15 -5.14
C ARG A 230 -18.67 -18.08 -5.26
N ALA A 231 -17.97 -18.60 -4.25
CA ALA A 231 -16.51 -18.65 -4.26
C ALA A 231 -16.02 -19.88 -3.49
N ASP A 232 -14.92 -20.47 -3.99
CA ASP A 232 -14.28 -21.58 -3.27
C ASP A 232 -13.47 -21.06 -2.09
N ARG A 233 -12.94 -19.84 -2.21
CA ARG A 233 -12.20 -19.14 -1.16
C ARG A 233 -12.53 -17.64 -1.17
N VAL A 234 -12.56 -17.06 0.01
CA VAL A 234 -12.76 -15.62 0.21
C VAL A 234 -11.62 -15.05 1.04
N GLY A 235 -11.00 -13.98 0.53
CA GLY A 235 -9.99 -13.20 1.23
C GLY A 235 -10.53 -11.85 1.65
N MET A 236 -10.24 -11.41 2.87
CA MET A 236 -10.60 -10.09 3.37
C MET A 236 -9.38 -9.17 3.40
N ALA A 237 -9.42 -8.06 2.68
CA ALA A 237 -8.40 -7.01 2.66
C ALA A 237 -9.03 -5.63 2.94
N VAL A 238 -9.81 -5.54 4.01
CA VAL A 238 -10.73 -4.44 4.31
C VAL A 238 -10.26 -3.52 5.44
N ALA A 239 -8.99 -3.63 5.84
CA ALA A 239 -8.33 -2.75 6.81
C ALA A 239 -9.17 -2.55 8.09
N GLY A 240 -9.55 -1.31 8.42
CA GLY A 240 -10.32 -0.98 9.62
C GLY A 240 -11.71 -1.62 9.72
N HIS A 241 -12.23 -2.17 8.63
CA HIS A 241 -13.53 -2.87 8.63
C HIS A 241 -13.40 -4.38 8.93
N SER A 242 -12.18 -4.89 9.15
CA SER A 242 -11.92 -6.34 9.30
C SER A 242 -12.71 -6.97 10.44
N SER A 243 -12.77 -6.35 11.63
CA SER A 243 -13.49 -6.90 12.78
C SER A 243 -15.01 -6.94 12.54
N ALA A 244 -15.57 -5.88 11.94
CA ALA A 244 -16.99 -5.83 11.62
C ALA A 244 -17.40 -6.88 10.57
N LEU A 245 -16.56 -7.05 9.55
CA LEU A 245 -16.84 -8.04 8.51
C LEU A 245 -16.62 -9.48 9.01
N ALA A 246 -15.59 -9.72 9.83
CA ALA A 246 -15.35 -11.02 10.44
C ALA A 246 -16.50 -11.48 11.35
N ALA A 247 -17.13 -10.55 12.07
CA ALA A 247 -18.29 -10.84 12.90
C ALA A 247 -19.47 -11.39 12.07
N LYS A 248 -19.69 -10.89 10.85
CA LYS A 248 -20.68 -11.43 9.92
C LYS A 248 -20.37 -12.88 9.47
N ALA A 249 -19.09 -13.24 9.41
CA ALA A 249 -18.64 -14.60 9.15
C ALA A 249 -18.64 -15.49 10.41
N GLY A 250 -19.13 -14.99 11.54
CA GLY A 250 -19.28 -15.75 12.78
C GLY A 250 -18.02 -15.87 13.64
N PHE A 251 -16.97 -15.07 13.39
CA PHE A 251 -15.77 -15.09 14.24
C PHE A 251 -15.29 -13.70 14.66
N ARG A 252 -14.60 -13.66 15.80
CA ARG A 252 -14.05 -12.44 16.36
C ARG A 252 -12.56 -12.30 16.03
N LEU A 253 -12.17 -11.16 15.45
CA LEU A 253 -10.77 -10.77 15.34
C LEU A 253 -10.35 -9.95 16.55
N PRO A 254 -9.18 -10.22 17.17
CA PRO A 254 -8.65 -9.44 18.28
C PRO A 254 -7.99 -8.13 17.77
N VAL A 255 -8.72 -7.37 16.96
CA VAL A 255 -8.25 -6.14 16.32
C VAL A 255 -9.24 -5.03 16.62
N THR A 256 -8.73 -3.91 17.11
CA THR A 256 -9.49 -2.67 17.31
C THR A 256 -9.01 -1.62 16.34
N SER A 257 -9.95 -0.99 15.65
CA SER A 257 -9.65 0.08 14.70
C SER A 257 -9.80 1.44 15.35
N TYR A 258 -8.78 2.28 15.19
CA TYR A 258 -8.80 3.67 15.62
C TYR A 258 -8.74 4.59 14.43
N ALA A 259 -9.52 5.67 14.45
CA ALA A 259 -9.41 6.72 13.47
C ALA A 259 -8.15 7.55 13.75
N LEU A 260 -7.28 7.64 12.77
CA LEU A 260 -6.14 8.55 12.80
C LEU A 260 -6.42 9.75 11.91
N GLN A 261 -5.97 10.91 12.38
CA GLN A 261 -6.06 12.15 11.62
C GLN A 261 -4.76 12.36 10.84
N ALA A 262 -4.89 12.67 9.56
CA ALA A 262 -3.79 13.10 8.72
C ALA A 262 -4.21 14.35 7.94
N CYS A 263 -3.26 15.22 7.68
CA CYS A 263 -3.47 16.41 6.85
C CYS A 263 -2.33 16.54 5.83
N VAL A 264 -2.61 17.24 4.75
CA VAL A 264 -1.61 17.64 3.76
C VAL A 264 -1.70 19.16 3.60
N SER A 265 -0.57 19.80 3.35
CA SER A 265 -0.53 21.21 2.99
C SER A 265 -0.97 21.41 1.54
N GLU A 266 -1.24 22.64 1.17
CA GLU A 266 -1.23 23.03 -0.24
C GLU A 266 0.14 22.76 -0.86
N PRO A 267 0.21 22.57 -2.20
CA PRO A 267 1.48 22.39 -2.87
C PRO A 267 2.41 23.59 -2.63
N VAL A 268 3.57 23.32 -2.06
CA VAL A 268 4.63 24.31 -1.82
C VAL A 268 5.89 23.91 -2.59
N LYS A 269 6.83 24.85 -2.77
CA LYS A 269 8.15 24.51 -3.32
C LYS A 269 8.79 23.45 -2.41
N PRO A 270 9.54 22.48 -2.96
CA PRO A 270 10.26 21.50 -2.16
C PRO A 270 11.17 22.20 -1.17
N ILE A 271 11.01 21.91 0.12
CA ILE A 271 11.78 22.47 1.23
C ILE A 271 12.56 21.40 1.99
N LEU A 272 12.25 20.13 1.74
CA LEU A 272 12.92 18.96 2.29
C LEU A 272 13.24 17.96 1.18
N ASP A 273 14.44 17.38 1.26
CA ASP A 273 14.89 16.32 0.35
C ASP A 273 14.62 14.92 0.91
N THR A 274 14.20 14.81 2.16
CA THR A 274 13.92 13.55 2.88
C THR A 274 12.52 13.56 3.50
N VAL A 275 12.09 12.43 4.05
CA VAL A 275 10.82 12.22 4.77
C VAL A 275 11.09 12.20 6.28
#